data_92c5a9f2e16e261adf8962144c024cca
#
_entry.id   92c5a9f2e16e261adf8962144c024cca
#
_cell.length_a   1.000
_cell.length_b   1.000
_cell.length_c   1.000
_cell.angle_alpha   90.00
_cell.angle_beta   90.00
_cell.angle_gamma   90.00
#
_symmetry.space_group_name_H-M   'P 1'
#
loop_
_entity.id
_entity.type
_entity.pdbx_description
1 polymer ?
#
loop_
_entity_poly.entity_id
_entity_poly.type
_entity_poly.pdbx_seq_one_letter_code
_entity_poly.pdbx_strand_id
1 'polypeptide(L)'
;MRWHHLPMLLILITAAVIAVGGTIRIYDAGESCPDWPLCFGKLGFDVSADEQAAWWAENPDEIDSRGENHRYTTFQIFTEWFHRLLAGSILGPLVILQFLIVRKKNPSLSIESKRLATLSLALVIWQGFIGFVTVKWDNEHWSVALHLFSALIFTLSLIALDISWRRDRGHNLKIETVNKTMNRLSIATVGSLVVLLVGTFVSTTEGANQACGVSGIPYSWPLCSGTLGLFIQDLLIQSQAIHRWLVLIVLCILAWLWWTRFDWAPDERIRKLSNIATWTFISNMALGAAYVITWTSESGFIEWLSVIHLLLASLTFLIFSSSLILIHLHGINNNEEE
;
A
#
# COMPACT_ATOMS: atom_id res chain seq x y z
N MET A 1 22.26 0.88 -19.27
CA MET A 1 21.29 1.55 -18.37
C MET A 1 22.00 2.72 -17.68
N ARG A 2 21.45 3.94 -17.75
CA ARG A 2 22.01 5.07 -16.99
C ARG A 2 21.56 4.93 -15.53
N TRP A 3 22.48 4.77 -14.61
CA TRP A 3 22.25 4.42 -13.21
C TRP A 3 21.25 5.34 -12.46
N HIS A 4 21.08 6.56 -12.92
CA HIS A 4 20.14 7.52 -12.32
C HIS A 4 18.66 7.18 -12.56
N HIS A 5 18.34 6.21 -13.42
CA HIS A 5 16.98 5.70 -13.59
C HIS A 5 16.67 4.52 -12.67
N LEU A 6 17.67 4.04 -11.90
CA LEU A 6 17.50 2.88 -11.03
C LEU A 6 16.45 3.12 -9.92
N PRO A 7 16.39 4.29 -9.25
CA PRO A 7 15.33 4.54 -8.28
C PRO A 7 13.93 4.45 -8.87
N MET A 8 13.71 5.02 -10.06
CA MET A 8 12.41 4.95 -10.76
C MET A 8 12.04 3.49 -11.11
N LEU A 9 13.00 2.70 -11.58
CA LEU A 9 12.77 1.26 -11.84
C LEU A 9 12.36 0.53 -10.55
N LEU A 10 13.06 0.82 -9.43
CA LEU A 10 12.74 0.22 -8.14
C LEU A 10 11.36 0.62 -7.64
N ILE A 11 10.93 1.87 -7.84
CA ILE A 11 9.57 2.32 -7.53
C ILE A 11 8.53 1.50 -8.30
N LEU A 12 8.75 1.26 -9.62
CA LEU A 12 7.83 0.47 -10.43
C LEU A 12 7.79 -1.00 -9.99
N ILE A 13 8.95 -1.60 -9.69
CA ILE A 13 9.01 -2.98 -9.16
C ILE A 13 8.31 -3.05 -7.81
N THR A 14 8.53 -2.08 -6.92
CA THR A 14 7.87 -2.03 -5.60
C THR A 14 6.36 -1.90 -5.75
N ALA A 15 5.87 -1.08 -6.68
CA ALA A 15 4.44 -0.98 -6.97
C ALA A 15 3.86 -2.33 -7.43
N ALA A 16 4.59 -3.08 -8.27
CA ALA A 16 4.20 -4.43 -8.68
C ALA A 16 4.20 -5.40 -7.49
N VAL A 17 5.21 -5.35 -6.61
CA VAL A 17 5.27 -6.16 -5.37
C VAL A 17 4.08 -5.87 -4.46
N ILE A 18 3.72 -4.58 -4.26
CA ILE A 18 2.54 -4.18 -3.48
C ILE A 18 1.25 -4.70 -4.13
N ALA A 19 1.13 -4.62 -5.45
CA ALA A 19 -0.04 -5.12 -6.17
C ALA A 19 -0.21 -6.64 -6.02
N VAL A 20 0.86 -7.40 -6.18
CA VAL A 20 0.84 -8.86 -5.99
C VAL A 20 0.57 -9.21 -4.51
N GLY A 21 1.19 -8.50 -3.56
CA GLY A 21 0.94 -8.68 -2.12
C GLY A 21 -0.52 -8.39 -1.74
N GLY A 22 -1.12 -7.34 -2.32
CA GLY A 22 -2.55 -7.07 -2.17
C GLY A 22 -3.43 -8.18 -2.74
N THR A 23 -3.05 -8.73 -3.90
CA THR A 23 -3.75 -9.89 -4.50
C THR A 23 -3.67 -11.12 -3.60
N ILE A 24 -2.50 -11.44 -3.07
CA ILE A 24 -2.30 -12.53 -2.10
C ILE A 24 -3.27 -12.39 -0.93
N ARG A 25 -3.34 -11.19 -0.34
CA ARG A 25 -4.21 -10.96 0.82
C ARG A 25 -5.69 -11.11 0.47
N ILE A 26 -6.13 -10.57 -0.66
CA ILE A 26 -7.54 -10.53 -1.07
C ILE A 26 -8.03 -11.91 -1.51
N TYR A 27 -7.19 -12.69 -2.19
CA TYR A 27 -7.50 -14.05 -2.61
C TYR A 27 -7.11 -15.12 -1.58
N ASP A 28 -6.79 -14.71 -0.36
CA ASP A 28 -6.47 -15.59 0.76
C ASP A 28 -5.35 -16.59 0.44
N ALA A 29 -4.27 -16.09 -0.16
CA ALA A 29 -3.12 -16.86 -0.64
C ALA A 29 -1.87 -16.74 0.25
N GLY A 30 -1.95 -16.05 1.40
CA GLY A 30 -0.76 -15.65 2.16
C GLY A 30 -0.03 -16.76 2.92
N GLU A 31 -0.55 -17.97 2.90
CA GLU A 31 0.06 -19.16 3.54
C GLU A 31 0.20 -20.32 2.53
N SER A 32 0.04 -20.02 1.23
CA SER A 32 0.03 -21.05 0.18
C SER A 32 1.41 -21.60 -0.16
N CYS A 33 2.48 -21.07 0.46
CA CYS A 33 3.84 -21.61 0.39
C CYS A 33 4.39 -21.75 1.82
N PRO A 34 4.19 -22.90 2.50
CA PRO A 34 4.50 -23.06 3.92
C PRO A 34 6.00 -22.98 4.23
N ASP A 35 6.85 -23.38 3.30
CA ASP A 35 8.30 -23.34 3.45
C ASP A 35 8.94 -22.16 2.70
N TRP A 36 10.16 -21.80 3.08
CA TRP A 36 10.91 -20.71 2.45
C TRP A 36 12.36 -21.15 2.18
N PRO A 37 12.92 -20.93 0.99
CA PRO A 37 12.41 -20.15 -0.17
C PRO A 37 11.54 -20.96 -1.14
N LEU A 38 11.15 -22.18 -0.78
CA LEU A 38 10.41 -23.13 -1.59
C LEU A 38 8.90 -22.95 -1.40
N CYS A 39 8.11 -23.74 -2.14
CA CYS A 39 6.69 -23.96 -1.92
C CYS A 39 6.45 -25.46 -1.93
N PHE A 40 6.10 -26.04 -0.79
CA PHE A 40 5.94 -27.50 -0.61
C PHE A 40 7.18 -28.29 -1.08
N GLY A 41 8.38 -27.84 -0.70
CA GLY A 41 9.65 -28.44 -1.08
C GLY A 41 10.11 -28.19 -2.52
N LYS A 42 9.35 -27.41 -3.33
CA LYS A 42 9.67 -27.12 -4.74
C LYS A 42 10.11 -25.70 -4.96
N LEU A 43 10.98 -25.48 -5.96
CA LEU A 43 11.37 -24.13 -6.41
C LEU A 43 10.29 -23.42 -7.27
N GLY A 44 9.21 -24.12 -7.64
CA GLY A 44 8.13 -23.62 -8.47
C GLY A 44 6.79 -23.59 -7.73
N PHE A 45 5.76 -23.23 -8.46
CA PHE A 45 4.39 -23.10 -7.96
C PHE A 45 3.46 -24.22 -8.44
N ASP A 46 3.94 -25.13 -9.28
CA ASP A 46 3.14 -26.25 -9.79
C ASP A 46 3.18 -27.39 -8.77
N VAL A 47 2.24 -27.33 -7.83
CA VAL A 47 2.08 -28.29 -6.73
C VAL A 47 0.65 -28.79 -6.72
N SER A 48 0.45 -30.08 -7.00
CA SER A 48 -0.86 -30.72 -6.99
C SER A 48 -1.42 -30.87 -5.56
N ALA A 49 -2.73 -31.11 -5.44
CA ALA A 49 -3.37 -31.34 -4.16
C ALA A 49 -2.80 -32.54 -3.41
N ASP A 50 -2.42 -33.60 -4.14
CA ASP A 50 -1.81 -34.82 -3.55
C ASP A 50 -0.39 -34.53 -3.03
N GLU A 51 0.39 -33.73 -3.74
CA GLU A 51 1.71 -33.29 -3.29
C GLU A 51 1.64 -32.37 -2.06
N GLN A 52 0.66 -31.48 -1.98
CA GLN A 52 0.40 -30.68 -0.78
C GLN A 52 0.07 -31.61 0.41
N ALA A 53 -0.81 -32.61 0.21
CA ALA A 53 -1.16 -33.58 1.24
C ALA A 53 0.05 -34.39 1.72
N ALA A 54 0.87 -34.87 0.80
CA ALA A 54 2.07 -35.67 1.11
C ALA A 54 3.08 -34.78 1.90
N TRP A 55 3.28 -33.55 1.48
CA TRP A 55 4.20 -32.64 2.16
C TRP A 55 3.76 -32.32 3.60
N TRP A 56 2.47 -32.06 3.84
CA TRP A 56 1.94 -31.83 5.20
C TRP A 56 2.00 -33.09 6.07
N ALA A 57 1.80 -34.26 5.50
CA ALA A 57 1.97 -35.51 6.25
C ALA A 57 3.42 -35.70 6.76
N GLU A 58 4.40 -35.20 5.99
CA GLU A 58 5.82 -35.24 6.36
C GLU A 58 6.22 -34.03 7.26
N ASN A 59 5.46 -32.91 7.24
CA ASN A 59 5.75 -31.67 7.95
C ASN A 59 4.54 -31.19 8.77
N PRO A 60 4.08 -31.94 9.78
CA PRO A 60 2.85 -31.61 10.53
C PRO A 60 2.94 -30.32 11.34
N ASP A 61 4.15 -29.87 11.69
CA ASP A 61 4.38 -28.63 12.43
C ASP A 61 4.26 -27.36 11.54
N GLU A 62 4.17 -27.53 10.23
CA GLU A 62 4.01 -26.43 9.26
C GLU A 62 2.57 -26.33 8.71
N ILE A 63 1.63 -27.11 9.25
CA ILE A 63 0.21 -27.01 8.91
C ILE A 63 -0.30 -25.67 9.43
N ASP A 64 -0.85 -24.85 8.51
CA ASP A 64 -1.36 -23.53 8.79
C ASP A 64 -2.73 -23.53 9.53
N SER A 65 -3.23 -22.33 9.84
CA SER A 65 -4.50 -22.14 10.58
C SER A 65 -5.74 -22.76 9.92
N ARG A 66 -5.68 -23.09 8.62
CA ARG A 66 -6.78 -23.72 7.84
C ARG A 66 -6.84 -25.23 8.01
N GLY A 67 -5.78 -25.82 8.52
CA GLY A 67 -5.71 -27.26 8.87
C GLY A 67 -5.29 -28.16 7.72
N GLU A 68 -4.98 -29.40 8.06
CA GLU A 68 -4.38 -30.42 7.19
C GLU A 68 -5.17 -30.79 5.94
N ASN A 69 -6.48 -30.54 5.94
CA ASN A 69 -7.37 -30.87 4.81
C ASN A 69 -7.53 -29.73 3.80
N HIS A 70 -7.03 -28.53 4.12
CA HIS A 70 -7.08 -27.41 3.18
C HIS A 70 -6.14 -27.65 1.99
N ARG A 71 -6.54 -27.25 0.79
CA ARG A 71 -5.72 -27.33 -0.43
C ARG A 71 -5.77 -25.99 -1.15
N TYR A 72 -4.59 -25.45 -1.39
CA TYR A 72 -4.42 -24.23 -2.15
C TYR A 72 -4.55 -24.49 -3.65
N THR A 73 -5.17 -23.55 -4.33
CA THR A 73 -5.23 -23.56 -5.80
C THR A 73 -3.87 -23.16 -6.39
N THR A 74 -3.61 -23.58 -7.63
CA THR A 74 -2.39 -23.17 -8.37
C THR A 74 -2.26 -21.64 -8.44
N PHE A 75 -3.37 -20.89 -8.54
CA PHE A 75 -3.35 -19.42 -8.54
C PHE A 75 -2.85 -18.84 -7.22
N GLN A 76 -3.29 -19.39 -6.08
CA GLN A 76 -2.82 -18.95 -4.76
C GLN A 76 -1.32 -19.21 -4.59
N ILE A 77 -0.87 -20.44 -4.88
CA ILE A 77 0.56 -20.80 -4.81
C ILE A 77 1.39 -19.94 -5.76
N PHE A 78 0.91 -19.73 -7.00
CA PHE A 78 1.59 -18.89 -7.98
C PHE A 78 1.76 -17.46 -7.49
N THR A 79 0.71 -16.84 -6.94
CA THR A 79 0.78 -15.43 -6.51
C THR A 79 1.73 -15.23 -5.34
N GLU A 80 1.75 -16.14 -4.37
CA GLU A 80 2.70 -16.07 -3.25
C GLU A 80 4.14 -16.34 -3.71
N TRP A 81 4.36 -17.39 -4.49
CA TRP A 81 5.66 -17.70 -5.07
C TRP A 81 6.20 -16.51 -5.89
N PHE A 82 5.34 -15.92 -6.74
CA PHE A 82 5.73 -14.80 -7.59
C PHE A 82 6.06 -13.54 -6.78
N HIS A 83 5.31 -13.28 -5.71
CA HIS A 83 5.63 -12.19 -4.77
C HIS A 83 7.01 -12.38 -4.14
N ARG A 84 7.31 -13.59 -3.64
CA ARG A 84 8.62 -13.94 -3.06
C ARG A 84 9.74 -13.78 -4.09
N LEU A 85 9.52 -14.21 -5.33
CA LEU A 85 10.48 -14.05 -6.43
C LEU A 85 10.76 -12.57 -6.71
N LEU A 86 9.72 -11.75 -6.87
CA LEU A 86 9.86 -10.31 -7.12
C LEU A 86 10.56 -9.60 -5.95
N ALA A 87 10.13 -9.86 -4.73
CA ALA A 87 10.65 -9.16 -3.55
C ALA A 87 12.08 -9.63 -3.21
N GLY A 88 12.31 -10.93 -3.10
CA GLY A 88 13.58 -11.51 -2.64
C GLY A 88 14.64 -11.57 -3.72
N SER A 89 14.30 -12.07 -4.93
CA SER A 89 15.30 -12.34 -5.97
C SER A 89 15.52 -11.17 -6.93
N ILE A 90 14.59 -10.20 -7.01
CA ILE A 90 14.71 -9.06 -7.92
C ILE A 90 14.86 -7.76 -7.15
N LEU A 91 13.88 -7.36 -6.34
CA LEU A 91 13.88 -6.07 -5.66
C LEU A 91 15.03 -5.95 -4.65
N GLY A 92 15.22 -6.93 -3.78
CA GLY A 92 16.27 -6.93 -2.76
C GLY A 92 17.67 -6.74 -3.36
N PRO A 93 18.14 -7.58 -4.30
CA PRO A 93 19.43 -7.41 -4.96
C PRO A 93 19.60 -6.08 -5.70
N LEU A 94 18.54 -5.58 -6.34
CA LEU A 94 18.59 -4.27 -7.03
C LEU A 94 18.70 -3.10 -6.05
N VAL A 95 18.09 -3.17 -4.86
CA VAL A 95 18.25 -2.15 -3.80
C VAL A 95 19.66 -2.19 -3.24
N ILE A 96 20.25 -3.37 -3.04
CA ILE A 96 21.68 -3.51 -2.66
C ILE A 96 22.56 -2.88 -3.74
N LEU A 97 22.32 -3.17 -5.00
CA LEU A 97 23.06 -2.57 -6.12
C LEU A 97 22.93 -1.05 -6.12
N GLN A 98 21.72 -0.50 -5.93
CA GLN A 98 21.48 0.95 -5.81
C GLN A 98 22.30 1.56 -4.68
N PHE A 99 22.27 0.95 -3.48
CA PHE A 99 23.06 1.40 -2.35
C PHE A 99 24.56 1.46 -2.67
N LEU A 100 25.10 0.38 -3.26
CA LEU A 100 26.52 0.32 -3.64
C LEU A 100 26.89 1.38 -4.69
N ILE A 101 26.03 1.64 -5.69
CA ILE A 101 26.25 2.67 -6.70
C ILE A 101 26.26 4.07 -6.07
N VAL A 102 25.28 4.37 -5.21
CA VAL A 102 25.14 5.69 -4.57
C VAL A 102 26.33 5.95 -3.63
N ARG A 103 26.73 4.94 -2.84
CA ARG A 103 27.75 5.11 -1.79
C ARG A 103 29.17 5.04 -2.32
N LYS A 104 29.46 4.13 -3.26
CA LYS A 104 30.83 3.82 -3.70
C LYS A 104 31.19 4.41 -5.05
N LYS A 105 30.25 4.45 -6.02
CA LYS A 105 30.55 4.84 -7.41
C LYS A 105 30.26 6.31 -7.70
N ASN A 106 29.52 7.02 -6.85
CA ASN A 106 29.14 8.43 -7.07
C ASN A 106 29.49 9.28 -5.85
N PRO A 107 30.77 9.62 -5.64
CA PRO A 107 31.20 10.43 -4.48
C PRO A 107 30.63 11.86 -4.52
N SER A 108 30.25 12.37 -5.71
CA SER A 108 29.69 13.71 -5.92
C SER A 108 28.23 13.86 -5.46
N LEU A 109 27.52 12.75 -5.18
CA LEU A 109 26.17 12.81 -4.67
C LEU A 109 26.12 13.38 -3.25
N SER A 110 25.07 14.12 -2.94
CA SER A 110 24.85 14.75 -1.63
C SER A 110 24.80 13.73 -0.50
N ILE A 111 25.03 14.20 0.72
CA ILE A 111 24.89 13.37 1.93
C ILE A 111 23.45 12.86 2.08
N GLU A 112 22.47 13.64 1.62
CA GLU A 112 21.07 13.31 1.65
C GLU A 112 20.73 12.12 0.74
N SER A 113 21.16 12.14 -0.53
CA SER A 113 21.03 10.99 -1.43
C SER A 113 21.68 9.72 -0.85
N LYS A 114 22.83 9.85 -0.20
CA LYS A 114 23.51 8.74 0.46
C LYS A 114 22.75 8.22 1.69
N ARG A 115 22.11 9.09 2.49
CA ARG A 115 21.27 8.71 3.63
C ARG A 115 20.00 8.00 3.14
N LEU A 116 19.34 8.53 2.10
CA LEU A 116 18.15 7.94 1.51
C LEU A 116 18.42 6.54 0.94
N ALA A 117 19.54 6.34 0.25
CA ALA A 117 19.94 5.01 -0.23
C ALA A 117 20.19 4.03 0.92
N THR A 118 20.77 4.50 2.04
CA THR A 118 20.96 3.67 3.25
C THR A 118 19.62 3.34 3.90
N LEU A 119 18.71 4.32 4.00
CA LEU A 119 17.36 4.11 4.52
C LEU A 119 16.58 3.10 3.67
N SER A 120 16.65 3.22 2.33
CA SER A 120 15.99 2.27 1.42
C SER A 120 16.51 0.84 1.62
N LEU A 121 17.82 0.67 1.82
CA LEU A 121 18.40 -0.63 2.12
C LEU A 121 17.92 -1.18 3.48
N ALA A 122 17.90 -0.35 4.52
CA ALA A 122 17.39 -0.77 5.83
C ALA A 122 15.91 -1.17 5.77
N LEU A 123 15.10 -0.39 5.03
CA LEU A 123 13.68 -0.65 4.88
C LEU A 123 13.38 -1.92 4.05
N VAL A 124 14.17 -2.24 3.03
CA VAL A 124 13.97 -3.51 2.28
C VAL A 124 14.33 -4.73 3.12
N ILE A 125 15.36 -4.63 3.98
CA ILE A 125 15.67 -5.68 4.95
C ILE A 125 14.53 -5.84 5.96
N TRP A 126 14.01 -4.72 6.48
CA TRP A 126 12.84 -4.72 7.34
C TRP A 126 11.62 -5.34 6.65
N GLN A 127 11.38 -5.07 5.35
CA GLN A 127 10.29 -5.67 4.58
C GLN A 127 10.40 -7.21 4.52
N GLY A 128 11.60 -7.74 4.34
CA GLY A 128 11.83 -9.18 4.39
C GLY A 128 11.52 -9.77 5.76
N PHE A 129 11.93 -9.09 6.83
CA PHE A 129 11.66 -9.52 8.21
C PHE A 129 10.16 -9.47 8.54
N ILE A 130 9.48 -8.34 8.30
CA ILE A 130 8.05 -8.23 8.63
C ILE A 130 7.19 -9.11 7.72
N GLY A 131 7.60 -9.36 6.47
CA GLY A 131 6.94 -10.33 5.59
C GLY A 131 7.02 -11.76 6.13
N PHE A 132 8.17 -12.17 6.64
CA PHE A 132 8.32 -13.45 7.34
C PHE A 132 7.43 -13.52 8.58
N VAL A 133 7.42 -12.48 9.40
CA VAL A 133 6.55 -12.40 10.60
C VAL A 133 5.07 -12.49 10.22
N THR A 134 4.64 -11.84 9.15
CA THR A 134 3.25 -11.85 8.69
C THR A 134 2.79 -13.26 8.34
N VAL A 135 3.61 -14.04 7.62
CA VAL A 135 3.29 -15.45 7.31
C VAL A 135 3.34 -16.31 8.56
N LYS A 136 4.37 -16.17 9.40
CA LYS A 136 4.54 -17.02 10.61
C LYS A 136 3.45 -16.80 11.67
N TRP A 137 2.75 -15.66 11.62
CA TRP A 137 1.63 -15.33 12.51
C TRP A 137 0.29 -15.30 11.76
N ASP A 138 0.10 -16.22 10.83
CA ASP A 138 -1.17 -16.51 10.14
C ASP A 138 -1.88 -15.24 9.62
N ASN A 139 -1.09 -14.30 9.04
CA ASN A 139 -1.59 -13.05 8.48
C ASN A 139 -2.42 -12.19 9.45
N GLU A 140 -2.05 -12.17 10.73
CA GLU A 140 -2.69 -11.32 11.74
C GLU A 140 -2.85 -9.86 11.26
N HIS A 141 -3.99 -9.24 11.55
CA HIS A 141 -4.40 -7.92 11.03
C HIS A 141 -3.32 -6.85 11.16
N TRP A 142 -2.68 -6.77 12.34
CA TRP A 142 -1.65 -5.77 12.61
C TRP A 142 -0.36 -6.04 11.83
N SER A 143 -0.01 -7.30 11.58
CA SER A 143 1.20 -7.67 10.82
C SER A 143 1.04 -7.30 9.35
N VAL A 144 -0.12 -7.58 8.76
CA VAL A 144 -0.47 -7.18 7.39
C VAL A 144 -0.48 -5.66 7.25
N ALA A 145 -1.11 -4.93 8.19
CA ALA A 145 -1.14 -3.48 8.19
C ALA A 145 0.26 -2.87 8.31
N LEU A 146 1.11 -3.42 9.20
CA LEU A 146 2.49 -2.98 9.38
C LEU A 146 3.35 -3.27 8.14
N HIS A 147 3.17 -4.43 7.51
CA HIS A 147 3.87 -4.80 6.29
C HIS A 147 3.52 -3.85 5.13
N LEU A 148 2.22 -3.56 4.93
CA LEU A 148 1.78 -2.58 3.93
C LEU A 148 2.29 -1.17 4.24
N PHE A 149 2.12 -0.69 5.49
CA PHE A 149 2.58 0.63 5.89
C PHE A 149 4.08 0.81 5.65
N SER A 150 4.89 -0.15 6.08
CA SER A 150 6.34 -0.08 5.88
C SER A 150 6.74 -0.22 4.41
N ALA A 151 5.98 -0.94 3.57
CA ALA A 151 6.18 -0.98 2.12
C ALA A 151 5.92 0.39 1.46
N LEU A 152 4.92 1.13 1.94
CA LEU A 152 4.66 2.51 1.48
C LEU A 152 5.77 3.46 1.91
N ILE A 153 6.28 3.36 3.14
CA ILE A 153 7.44 4.15 3.60
C ILE A 153 8.70 3.80 2.79
N PHE A 154 8.92 2.53 2.49
CA PHE A 154 10.00 2.11 1.59
C PHE A 154 9.84 2.74 0.20
N THR A 155 8.64 2.73 -0.37
CA THR A 155 8.35 3.39 -1.66
C THR A 155 8.66 4.89 -1.60
N LEU A 156 8.25 5.57 -0.53
CA LEU A 156 8.56 7.00 -0.31
C LEU A 156 10.06 7.27 -0.19
N SER A 157 10.82 6.37 0.43
CA SER A 157 12.28 6.49 0.50
C SER A 157 12.95 6.42 -0.89
N LEU A 158 12.42 5.58 -1.79
CA LEU A 158 12.86 5.49 -3.18
C LEU A 158 12.47 6.73 -3.98
N ILE A 159 11.27 7.26 -3.78
CA ILE A 159 10.80 8.52 -4.41
C ILE A 159 11.67 9.69 -3.96
N ALA A 160 11.93 9.80 -2.65
CA ALA A 160 12.81 10.83 -2.10
C ALA A 160 14.23 10.73 -2.69
N LEU A 161 14.75 9.50 -2.83
CA LEU A 161 16.06 9.28 -3.45
C LEU A 161 16.06 9.66 -4.94
N ASP A 162 15.02 9.35 -5.71
CA ASP A 162 14.93 9.76 -7.12
C ASP A 162 14.95 11.28 -7.25
N ILE A 163 14.16 11.98 -6.43
CA ILE A 163 14.08 13.45 -6.41
C ILE A 163 15.43 14.05 -6.00
N SER A 164 16.02 13.58 -4.89
CA SER A 164 17.32 14.06 -4.40
C SER A 164 18.44 13.82 -5.41
N TRP A 165 18.48 12.64 -6.04
CA TRP A 165 19.48 12.32 -7.06
C TRP A 165 19.34 13.20 -8.33
N ARG A 166 18.10 13.51 -8.75
CA ARG A 166 17.87 14.46 -9.85
C ARG A 166 18.32 15.86 -9.47
N ARG A 167 18.08 16.31 -8.25
CA ARG A 167 18.59 17.58 -7.71
C ARG A 167 20.12 17.64 -7.75
N ASP A 168 20.80 16.60 -7.28
CA ASP A 168 22.28 16.49 -7.30
C ASP A 168 22.85 16.58 -8.73
N ARG A 169 22.04 16.29 -9.75
CA ARG A 169 22.38 16.41 -11.16
C ARG A 169 22.02 17.75 -11.80
N GLY A 170 21.60 18.71 -10.99
CA GLY A 170 21.27 20.06 -11.45
C GLY A 170 19.80 20.26 -11.86
N HIS A 171 18.92 19.26 -11.68
CA HIS A 171 17.49 19.44 -11.88
C HIS A 171 16.83 20.09 -10.64
N ASN A 172 17.19 21.35 -10.41
CA ASN A 172 16.62 22.12 -9.29
C ASN A 172 15.25 22.67 -9.67
N LEU A 173 14.23 22.23 -8.95
CA LEU A 173 12.89 22.80 -9.02
C LEU A 173 12.79 23.89 -7.97
N LYS A 174 12.21 25.03 -8.34
CA LYS A 174 11.80 26.06 -7.38
C LYS A 174 10.31 25.88 -7.16
N ILE A 175 9.89 25.46 -5.96
CA ILE A 175 8.50 25.23 -5.60
C ILE A 175 8.07 26.32 -4.63
N GLU A 176 7.17 27.16 -5.07
CA GLU A 176 6.62 28.24 -4.24
C GLU A 176 5.73 27.66 -3.14
N THR A 177 5.97 28.11 -1.92
CA THR A 177 5.19 27.70 -0.75
C THR A 177 4.78 28.90 0.09
N VAL A 178 3.72 28.71 0.87
CA VAL A 178 3.28 29.62 1.92
C VAL A 178 3.19 28.85 3.23
N ASN A 179 3.13 29.54 4.36
CA ASN A 179 3.13 28.93 5.70
C ASN A 179 2.06 27.82 5.89
N LYS A 180 0.96 27.90 5.13
CA LYS A 180 -0.14 26.91 5.21
C LYS A 180 0.09 25.65 4.36
N THR A 181 1.00 25.67 3.38
CA THR A 181 1.16 24.60 2.38
C THR A 181 1.49 23.27 3.04
N MET A 182 2.53 23.23 3.89
CA MET A 182 2.94 22.01 4.58
C MET A 182 1.84 21.44 5.47
N ASN A 183 1.19 22.30 6.29
CA ASN A 183 0.14 21.85 7.21
C ASN A 183 -1.06 21.24 6.46
N ARG A 184 -1.48 21.86 5.34
CA ARG A 184 -2.61 21.39 4.54
C ARG A 184 -2.33 20.05 3.88
N LEU A 185 -1.14 19.90 3.30
CA LEU A 185 -0.72 18.61 2.73
C LEU A 185 -0.54 17.54 3.80
N SER A 186 0.00 17.89 4.98
CA SER A 186 0.13 16.94 6.10
C SER A 186 -1.24 16.41 6.56
N ILE A 187 -2.26 17.28 6.66
CA ILE A 187 -3.63 16.88 7.00
C ILE A 187 -4.17 15.88 5.96
N ALA A 188 -4.02 16.17 4.66
CA ALA A 188 -4.45 15.27 3.59
C ALA A 188 -3.71 13.93 3.62
N THR A 189 -2.38 13.97 3.85
CA THR A 189 -1.52 12.79 3.95
C THR A 189 -1.93 11.90 5.12
N VAL A 190 -2.06 12.48 6.32
CA VAL A 190 -2.44 11.73 7.53
C VAL A 190 -3.86 11.19 7.39
N GLY A 191 -4.80 11.99 6.89
CA GLY A 191 -6.18 11.55 6.66
C GLY A 191 -6.24 10.35 5.70
N SER A 192 -5.54 10.41 4.57
CA SER A 192 -5.50 9.30 3.61
C SER A 192 -4.83 8.05 4.18
N LEU A 193 -3.78 8.21 5.01
CA LEU A 193 -3.12 7.09 5.68
C LEU A 193 -4.06 6.41 6.69
N VAL A 194 -4.75 7.19 7.52
CA VAL A 194 -5.68 6.64 8.52
C VAL A 194 -6.79 5.84 7.85
N VAL A 195 -7.40 6.38 6.78
CA VAL A 195 -8.43 5.66 6.02
C VAL A 195 -7.88 4.36 5.43
N LEU A 196 -6.66 4.38 4.86
CA LEU A 196 -6.00 3.20 4.30
C LEU A 196 -5.76 2.12 5.37
N LEU A 197 -5.19 2.48 6.52
CA LEU A 197 -4.89 1.53 7.58
C LEU A 197 -6.16 0.93 8.21
N VAL A 198 -7.20 1.75 8.44
CA VAL A 198 -8.50 1.23 8.92
C VAL A 198 -9.15 0.35 7.86
N GLY A 199 -9.06 0.71 6.58
CA GLY A 199 -9.53 -0.13 5.47
C GLY A 199 -8.78 -1.46 5.39
N THR A 200 -7.48 -1.48 5.66
CA THR A 200 -6.68 -2.71 5.74
C THR A 200 -7.18 -3.59 6.89
N PHE A 201 -7.44 -3.01 8.05
CA PHE A 201 -8.01 -3.75 9.18
C PHE A 201 -9.36 -4.39 8.82
N VAL A 202 -10.27 -3.64 8.20
CA VAL A 202 -11.57 -4.18 7.71
C VAL A 202 -11.35 -5.33 6.73
N SER A 203 -10.47 -5.14 5.75
CA SER A 203 -10.17 -6.16 4.72
C SER A 203 -9.55 -7.44 5.29
N THR A 204 -8.81 -7.36 6.40
CA THR A 204 -8.17 -8.51 7.04
C THR A 204 -9.08 -9.21 8.05
N THR A 205 -10.18 -8.59 8.47
CA THR A 205 -11.12 -9.18 9.44
C THR A 205 -12.15 -10.02 8.71
N GLU A 206 -12.20 -11.32 9.03
CA GLU A 206 -13.15 -12.25 8.43
C GLU A 206 -14.60 -11.78 8.67
N GLY A 207 -15.42 -11.83 7.61
CA GLY A 207 -16.83 -11.40 7.66
C GLY A 207 -17.06 -9.88 7.66
N ALA A 208 -16.04 -9.05 7.91
CA ALA A 208 -16.22 -7.59 7.98
C ALA A 208 -16.73 -6.99 6.66
N ASN A 209 -16.32 -7.53 5.51
CA ASN A 209 -16.80 -7.05 4.19
C ASN A 209 -18.32 -7.19 4.01
N GLN A 210 -18.97 -8.17 4.67
CA GLN A 210 -20.40 -8.44 4.60
C GLN A 210 -21.19 -7.82 5.76
N ALA A 211 -20.50 -7.32 6.78
CA ALA A 211 -21.11 -6.92 8.05
C ALA A 211 -22.19 -5.83 7.92
N CYS A 212 -22.05 -4.92 6.96
CA CYS A 212 -23.06 -3.90 6.69
C CYS A 212 -24.20 -4.40 5.77
N GLY A 213 -24.26 -5.70 5.50
CA GLY A 213 -25.21 -6.33 4.59
C GLY A 213 -24.79 -6.21 3.13
N VAL A 214 -25.50 -6.93 2.26
CA VAL A 214 -25.24 -7.03 0.81
C VAL A 214 -26.53 -6.81 -0.01
N SER A 215 -27.50 -6.09 0.56
CA SER A 215 -28.84 -5.90 -0.03
C SER A 215 -28.97 -4.66 -0.93
N GLY A 216 -27.83 -4.07 -1.33
CA GLY A 216 -27.82 -2.92 -2.26
C GLY A 216 -28.07 -1.56 -1.59
N ILE A 217 -28.43 -0.56 -2.42
CA ILE A 217 -28.66 0.84 -2.02
C ILE A 217 -30.10 1.02 -1.53
N PRO A 218 -30.37 1.78 -0.44
CA PRO A 218 -29.39 2.46 0.45
C PRO A 218 -28.96 1.59 1.63
N TYR A 219 -29.48 0.36 1.75
CA TYR A 219 -29.36 -0.49 2.95
C TYR A 219 -27.91 -0.86 3.28
N SER A 220 -27.17 -1.33 2.29
CA SER A 220 -25.78 -1.78 2.47
C SER A 220 -24.75 -0.68 2.17
N TRP A 221 -25.12 0.32 1.39
CA TRP A 221 -24.32 1.50 1.07
C TRP A 221 -25.23 2.66 0.64
N PRO A 222 -25.02 3.90 1.11
CA PRO A 222 -24.00 4.37 2.06
C PRO A 222 -24.25 3.96 3.50
N LEU A 223 -25.46 3.50 3.84
CA LEU A 223 -25.80 3.02 5.17
C LEU A 223 -25.10 1.68 5.48
N CYS A 224 -25.17 1.29 6.74
CA CYS A 224 -24.70 0.01 7.24
C CYS A 224 -25.87 -0.72 7.88
N SER A 225 -26.38 -1.76 7.24
CA SER A 225 -27.60 -2.47 7.64
C SER A 225 -28.80 -1.54 7.87
N GLY A 226 -29.00 -0.60 6.92
CA GLY A 226 -30.07 0.38 6.97
C GLY A 226 -29.92 1.50 8.02
N THR A 227 -28.82 1.55 8.74
CA THR A 227 -28.50 2.52 9.81
C THR A 227 -27.17 3.21 9.57
N LEU A 228 -26.75 4.09 10.51
CA LEU A 228 -25.41 4.69 10.51
C LEU A 228 -24.31 3.73 11.03
N GLY A 229 -24.68 2.57 11.60
CA GLY A 229 -23.78 1.50 12.02
C GLY A 229 -22.96 1.75 13.28
N LEU A 230 -22.82 3.00 13.74
CA LEU A 230 -21.91 3.35 14.85
C LEU A 230 -22.38 2.88 16.25
N PHE A 231 -23.69 2.66 16.43
CA PHE A 231 -24.28 2.31 17.72
C PHE A 231 -24.70 0.83 17.83
N ILE A 232 -24.39 0.03 16.81
CA ILE A 232 -24.66 -1.40 16.80
C ILE A 232 -23.55 -2.09 17.61
N GLN A 233 -23.91 -2.96 18.57
CA GLN A 233 -22.96 -3.70 19.41
C GLN A 233 -22.37 -4.94 18.70
N ASP A 234 -21.92 -4.76 17.47
CA ASP A 234 -21.23 -5.76 16.66
C ASP A 234 -19.94 -5.16 16.13
N LEU A 235 -18.80 -5.74 16.49
CA LEU A 235 -17.47 -5.21 16.14
C LEU A 235 -17.22 -5.21 14.63
N LEU A 236 -17.77 -6.16 13.88
CA LEU A 236 -17.62 -6.22 12.42
C LEU A 236 -18.38 -5.07 11.77
N ILE A 237 -19.63 -4.82 12.19
CA ILE A 237 -20.44 -3.70 11.72
C ILE A 237 -19.79 -2.38 12.10
N GLN A 238 -19.30 -2.24 13.34
CA GLN A 238 -18.60 -1.03 13.79
C GLN A 238 -17.34 -0.76 12.96
N SER A 239 -16.52 -1.77 12.67
CA SER A 239 -15.30 -1.60 11.88
C SER A 239 -15.59 -1.05 10.48
N GLN A 240 -16.58 -1.62 9.80
CA GLN A 240 -17.06 -1.15 8.50
C GLN A 240 -17.63 0.27 8.58
N ALA A 241 -18.48 0.55 9.58
CA ALA A 241 -19.09 1.86 9.77
C ALA A 241 -18.03 2.93 10.05
N ILE A 242 -17.05 2.65 10.94
CA ILE A 242 -15.95 3.56 11.24
C ILE A 242 -15.14 3.86 9.98
N HIS A 243 -14.80 2.85 9.17
CA HIS A 243 -14.11 3.06 7.91
C HIS A 243 -14.88 4.04 6.99
N ARG A 244 -16.18 3.84 6.80
CA ARG A 244 -17.03 4.69 5.96
C ARG A 244 -17.14 6.13 6.48
N TRP A 245 -17.27 6.30 7.79
CA TRP A 245 -17.30 7.62 8.41
C TRP A 245 -15.97 8.36 8.27
N LEU A 246 -14.84 7.65 8.43
CA LEU A 246 -13.51 8.22 8.19
C LEU A 246 -13.35 8.64 6.73
N VAL A 247 -13.81 7.81 5.77
CA VAL A 247 -13.83 8.16 4.34
C VAL A 247 -14.62 9.45 4.12
N LEU A 248 -15.82 9.59 4.71
CA LEU A 248 -16.64 10.79 4.57
C LEU A 248 -15.95 12.02 5.18
N ILE A 249 -15.39 11.91 6.38
CA ILE A 249 -14.67 13.01 7.05
C ILE A 249 -13.49 13.46 6.19
N VAL A 250 -12.67 12.52 5.71
CA VAL A 250 -11.52 12.85 4.86
C VAL A 250 -11.98 13.43 3.52
N LEU A 251 -13.07 12.93 2.93
CA LEU A 251 -13.67 13.53 1.72
C LEU A 251 -14.04 15.00 1.95
N CYS A 252 -14.70 15.33 3.07
CA CYS A 252 -15.03 16.72 3.42
C CYS A 252 -13.78 17.58 3.58
N ILE A 253 -12.73 17.05 4.22
CA ILE A 253 -11.45 17.74 4.36
C ILE A 253 -10.82 17.97 2.98
N LEU A 254 -10.76 16.96 2.13
CA LEU A 254 -10.18 17.06 0.78
C LEU A 254 -10.99 18.03 -0.10
N ALA A 255 -12.31 18.03 0.00
CA ALA A 255 -13.18 18.98 -0.70
C ALA A 255 -12.91 20.42 -0.25
N TRP A 256 -12.76 20.65 1.05
CA TRP A 256 -12.39 21.96 1.58
C TRP A 256 -10.99 22.39 1.13
N LEU A 257 -9.99 21.50 1.16
CA LEU A 257 -8.65 21.76 0.66
C LEU A 257 -8.66 22.06 -0.84
N TRP A 258 -9.45 21.33 -1.61
CA TRP A 258 -9.63 21.58 -3.04
C TRP A 258 -10.27 22.94 -3.32
N TRP A 259 -11.28 23.32 -2.55
CA TRP A 259 -11.93 24.63 -2.67
C TRP A 259 -10.97 25.78 -2.40
N THR A 260 -10.16 25.67 -1.35
CA THR A 260 -9.20 26.69 -0.91
C THR A 260 -7.80 26.53 -1.53
N ARG A 261 -7.63 25.71 -2.55
CA ARG A 261 -6.30 25.33 -3.08
C ARG A 261 -5.41 26.46 -3.55
N PHE A 262 -5.99 27.55 -4.01
CA PHE A 262 -5.24 28.73 -4.46
C PHE A 262 -4.63 29.52 -3.29
N ASP A 263 -5.21 29.39 -2.08
CA ASP A 263 -4.74 30.10 -0.89
C ASP A 263 -3.56 29.43 -0.20
N TRP A 264 -3.38 28.10 -0.43
CA TRP A 264 -2.37 27.33 0.28
C TRP A 264 -1.37 26.63 -0.63
N ALA A 265 -1.65 26.47 -1.90
CA ALA A 265 -0.77 25.84 -2.89
C ALA A 265 -0.54 26.79 -4.07
N PRO A 266 0.33 27.80 -3.93
CA PRO A 266 0.62 28.76 -4.98
C PRO A 266 1.26 28.09 -6.19
N ASP A 267 2.10 27.06 -6.00
CA ASP A 267 2.76 26.32 -7.08
C ASP A 267 1.75 25.42 -7.82
N GLU A 268 1.72 25.55 -9.14
CA GLU A 268 0.82 24.78 -10.02
C GLU A 268 1.05 23.27 -9.95
N ARG A 269 2.29 22.83 -9.76
CA ARG A 269 2.64 21.41 -9.67
C ARG A 269 2.05 20.78 -8.44
N ILE A 270 2.12 21.47 -7.30
CA ILE A 270 1.51 21.03 -6.04
C ILE A 270 -0.01 20.98 -6.16
N ARG A 271 -0.63 22.00 -6.80
CA ARG A 271 -2.08 21.97 -7.07
C ARG A 271 -2.49 20.80 -7.96
N LYS A 272 -1.72 20.51 -9.03
CA LYS A 272 -1.99 19.37 -9.91
C LYS A 272 -1.88 18.03 -9.16
N LEU A 273 -0.82 17.83 -8.39
CA LEU A 273 -0.65 16.61 -7.60
C LEU A 273 -1.77 16.45 -6.58
N SER A 274 -2.13 17.52 -5.85
CA SER A 274 -3.23 17.51 -4.90
C SER A 274 -4.58 17.22 -5.57
N ASN A 275 -4.85 17.77 -6.75
CA ASN A 275 -6.05 17.46 -7.52
C ASN A 275 -6.08 15.98 -7.95
N ILE A 276 -4.97 15.46 -8.47
CA ILE A 276 -4.88 14.04 -8.86
C ILE A 276 -5.15 13.15 -7.66
N ALA A 277 -4.52 13.42 -6.51
CA ALA A 277 -4.73 12.63 -5.29
C ALA A 277 -6.20 12.70 -4.81
N THR A 278 -6.83 13.89 -4.86
CA THR A 278 -8.24 14.06 -4.48
C THR A 278 -9.17 13.27 -5.40
N TRP A 279 -8.96 13.32 -6.72
CA TRP A 279 -9.75 12.54 -7.66
C TRP A 279 -9.50 11.03 -7.54
N THR A 280 -8.26 10.62 -7.25
CA THR A 280 -7.93 9.22 -6.95
C THR A 280 -8.68 8.75 -5.70
N PHE A 281 -8.77 9.57 -4.64
CA PHE A 281 -9.54 9.27 -3.44
C PHE A 281 -11.04 9.11 -3.74
N ILE A 282 -11.63 10.03 -4.52
CA ILE A 282 -13.05 9.97 -4.91
C ILE A 282 -13.32 8.71 -5.74
N SER A 283 -12.48 8.41 -6.72
CA SER A 283 -12.59 7.19 -7.53
C SER A 283 -12.47 5.94 -6.67
N ASN A 284 -11.59 5.96 -5.68
CA ASN A 284 -11.42 4.86 -4.72
C ASN A 284 -12.67 4.65 -3.86
N MET A 285 -13.29 5.72 -3.37
CA MET A 285 -14.56 5.65 -2.63
C MET A 285 -15.66 5.04 -3.50
N ALA A 286 -15.80 5.47 -4.75
CA ALA A 286 -16.78 4.90 -5.69
C ALA A 286 -16.52 3.40 -5.95
N LEU A 287 -15.26 3.01 -6.04
CA LEU A 287 -14.88 1.61 -6.24
C LEU A 287 -15.21 0.75 -5.01
N GLY A 288 -14.96 1.26 -3.80
CA GLY A 288 -15.36 0.59 -2.56
C GLY A 288 -16.88 0.42 -2.44
N ALA A 289 -17.66 1.42 -2.90
CA ALA A 289 -19.11 1.29 -3.01
C ALA A 289 -19.52 0.22 -4.02
N ALA A 290 -18.89 0.22 -5.21
CA ALA A 290 -19.12 -0.79 -6.24
C ALA A 290 -18.84 -2.20 -5.74
N TYR A 291 -17.75 -2.41 -5.01
CA TYR A 291 -17.39 -3.69 -4.43
C TYR A 291 -18.50 -4.28 -3.55
N VAL A 292 -19.10 -3.45 -2.69
CA VAL A 292 -20.22 -3.89 -1.82
C VAL A 292 -21.52 -4.10 -2.60
N ILE A 293 -21.84 -3.22 -3.55
CA ILE A 293 -23.12 -3.22 -4.27
C ILE A 293 -23.19 -4.34 -5.30
N THR A 294 -22.08 -4.73 -5.89
CA THR A 294 -22.02 -5.77 -6.94
C THR A 294 -21.98 -7.19 -6.39
N TRP A 295 -22.02 -7.37 -5.08
CA TRP A 295 -22.10 -8.70 -4.49
C TRP A 295 -23.39 -9.42 -4.90
N THR A 296 -23.29 -10.71 -5.21
CA THR A 296 -24.43 -11.59 -5.44
C THR A 296 -24.24 -12.92 -4.70
N SER A 297 -25.34 -13.62 -4.40
CA SER A 297 -25.27 -14.93 -3.75
C SER A 297 -24.62 -16.02 -4.64
N GLU A 298 -24.56 -15.80 -5.94
CA GLU A 298 -23.97 -16.75 -6.90
C GLU A 298 -22.47 -16.52 -7.11
N SER A 299 -22.06 -15.24 -7.21
CA SER A 299 -20.66 -14.89 -7.54
C SER A 299 -19.84 -14.38 -6.35
N GLY A 300 -20.47 -14.12 -5.20
CA GLY A 300 -19.80 -13.47 -4.08
C GLY A 300 -19.35 -12.04 -4.40
N PHE A 301 -18.23 -11.61 -3.81
CA PHE A 301 -17.59 -10.35 -4.11
C PHE A 301 -16.73 -10.45 -5.37
N ILE A 302 -16.63 -9.33 -6.09
CA ILE A 302 -15.72 -9.19 -7.22
C ILE A 302 -14.35 -8.78 -6.69
N GLU A 303 -13.50 -9.75 -6.34
CA GLU A 303 -12.26 -9.54 -5.58
C GLU A 303 -11.27 -8.58 -6.26
N TRP A 304 -11.18 -8.54 -7.60
CA TRP A 304 -10.31 -7.59 -8.28
C TRP A 304 -10.69 -6.12 -8.02
N LEU A 305 -11.96 -5.80 -7.69
CA LEU A 305 -12.35 -4.45 -7.25
C LEU A 305 -11.68 -4.08 -5.93
N SER A 306 -11.57 -5.02 -5.00
CA SER A 306 -10.87 -4.84 -3.73
C SER A 306 -9.36 -4.62 -3.94
N VAL A 307 -8.73 -5.35 -4.88
CA VAL A 307 -7.32 -5.12 -5.26
C VAL A 307 -7.12 -3.69 -5.77
N ILE A 308 -7.94 -3.24 -6.73
CA ILE A 308 -7.82 -1.89 -7.27
C ILE A 308 -8.13 -0.84 -6.19
N HIS A 309 -9.10 -1.10 -5.31
CA HIS A 309 -9.44 -0.22 -4.18
C HIS A 309 -8.21 -0.02 -3.26
N LEU A 310 -7.50 -1.09 -2.90
CA LEU A 310 -6.26 -1.01 -2.12
C LEU A 310 -5.18 -0.21 -2.84
N LEU A 311 -4.99 -0.43 -4.15
CA LEU A 311 -3.98 0.25 -4.94
C LEU A 311 -4.26 1.75 -5.08
N LEU A 312 -5.53 2.15 -5.29
CA LEU A 312 -5.92 3.56 -5.36
C LEU A 312 -5.77 4.26 -4.00
N ALA A 313 -6.10 3.59 -2.89
CA ALA A 313 -5.86 4.11 -1.55
C ALA A 313 -4.37 4.36 -1.30
N SER A 314 -3.52 3.38 -1.65
CA SER A 314 -2.06 3.48 -1.56
C SER A 314 -1.52 4.61 -2.44
N LEU A 315 -2.01 4.72 -3.68
CA LEU A 315 -1.62 5.78 -4.61
C LEU A 315 -1.99 7.17 -4.10
N THR A 316 -3.19 7.34 -3.53
CA THR A 316 -3.62 8.61 -2.91
C THR A 316 -2.64 9.06 -1.82
N PHE A 317 -2.30 8.17 -0.90
CA PHE A 317 -1.33 8.45 0.16
C PHE A 317 0.05 8.77 -0.41
N LEU A 318 0.53 8.00 -1.38
CA LEU A 318 1.84 8.22 -2.00
C LEU A 318 1.93 9.57 -2.73
N ILE A 319 0.87 10.02 -3.42
CA ILE A 319 0.88 11.32 -4.12
C ILE A 319 0.94 12.48 -3.12
N PHE A 320 0.12 12.48 -2.06
CA PHE A 320 0.19 13.53 -1.03
C PHE A 320 1.55 13.52 -0.32
N SER A 321 2.06 12.37 0.06
CA SER A 321 3.38 12.23 0.71
C SER A 321 4.52 12.67 -0.22
N SER A 322 4.45 12.34 -1.51
CA SER A 322 5.44 12.77 -2.52
C SER A 322 5.44 14.28 -2.69
N SER A 323 4.26 14.93 -2.58
CA SER A 323 4.16 16.39 -2.60
C SER A 323 4.87 17.03 -1.41
N LEU A 324 4.76 16.44 -0.21
CA LEU A 324 5.53 16.87 0.98
C LEU A 324 7.04 16.72 0.78
N ILE A 325 7.48 15.58 0.25
CA ILE A 325 8.89 15.33 -0.06
C ILE A 325 9.41 16.36 -1.07
N LEU A 326 8.62 16.65 -2.11
CA LEU A 326 8.98 17.60 -3.14
C LEU A 326 9.18 19.01 -2.56
N ILE A 327 8.26 19.44 -1.69
CA ILE A 327 8.36 20.73 -1.00
C ILE A 327 9.56 20.76 -0.05
N HIS A 328 9.78 19.68 0.72
CA HIS A 328 10.92 19.60 1.63
C HIS A 328 12.26 19.76 0.90
N LEU A 329 12.39 19.18 -0.29
CA LEU A 329 13.63 19.18 -1.07
C LEU A 329 13.81 20.43 -1.95
N HIS A 330 12.75 21.11 -2.36
CA HIS A 330 12.75 22.18 -3.37
C HIS A 330 11.92 23.40 -3.03
N GLY A 331 11.27 23.44 -1.86
CA GLY A 331 10.40 24.54 -1.45
C GLY A 331 11.15 25.86 -1.19
N ILE A 332 10.57 26.95 -1.63
CA ILE A 332 10.99 28.32 -1.35
C ILE A 332 9.80 29.00 -0.66
N ASN A 333 10.01 29.58 0.50
CA ASN A 333 8.98 30.27 1.24
C ASN A 333 8.91 31.75 0.81
N ASN A 334 7.84 32.15 0.13
CA ASN A 334 7.67 33.51 -0.34
C ASN A 334 7.36 34.53 0.79
N ASN A 335 7.15 34.08 2.02
CA ASN A 335 6.86 34.95 3.17
C ASN A 335 8.12 35.41 3.94
N GLU A 336 9.31 34.99 3.52
CA GLU A 336 10.57 35.41 4.14
C GLU A 336 11.23 36.61 3.42
N GLU A 337 10.62 37.14 2.34
CA GLU A 337 11.12 38.26 1.55
C GLU A 337 10.38 39.60 1.85
N GLU A 338 9.46 39.66 2.79
CA GLU A 338 8.86 40.87 3.33
C GLU A 338 9.39 41.15 4.75
#